data_994ca24b5ae57db872577f4ed2b2d8c8
#
_entry.id   994ca24b5ae57db872577f4ed2b2d8c8
#
_cell.length_a   1.000
_cell.length_b   1.000
_cell.length_c   1.000
_cell.angle_alpha   90.00
_cell.angle_beta   90.00
_cell.angle_gamma   90.00
#
_symmetry.space_group_name_H-M   'P 1'
#
loop_
_entity.id
_entity.type
_entity.pdbx_description
1 polymer ?
#
loop_
_entity_poly.entity_id
_entity_poly.type
_entity_poly.pdbx_seq_one_letter_code
_entity_poly.pdbx_strand_id
1 'polypeptide(L)'
;MKLYIYHKTIEDITVFDQIMNLYADQVEEIQIISENRRSYRELEYLLNHIDIKMAAVVIADLSSLGLSTDDIVNHLNWFIDHDIHLFICKYPTTYEYGIAQPMNKIVLTTLLQSALNTNKDIVEIPRKKRGNAGRKKVAFPDNWDELYEKWKKYEITSAEFIEKTGLKKATFYNMLAEYNIMLKEQDRYIKKYSKAK
;
A
#
# COMPACT_ATOMS: atom_id res chain seq x y z
N MET A 1 -13.07 -13.67 2.69
CA MET A 1 -12.69 -12.26 3.01
C MET A 1 -11.86 -11.70 1.87
N LYS A 2 -12.10 -10.47 1.45
CA LYS A 2 -11.23 -9.76 0.48
C LYS A 2 -10.13 -9.01 1.23
N LEU A 3 -8.88 -9.18 0.82
CA LEU A 3 -7.72 -8.60 1.47
C LEU A 3 -7.05 -7.58 0.55
N TYR A 4 -6.93 -6.35 1.04
CA TYR A 4 -6.24 -5.26 0.36
C TYR A 4 -4.87 -5.06 0.99
N ILE A 5 -3.79 -5.34 0.27
CA ILE A 5 -2.43 -5.07 0.72
C ILE A 5 -2.03 -3.70 0.19
N TYR A 6 -2.00 -2.71 1.07
CA TYR A 6 -1.51 -1.38 0.73
C TYR A 6 -0.07 -1.22 1.18
N HIS A 7 0.83 -1.03 0.23
CA HIS A 7 2.24 -0.90 0.53
C HIS A 7 2.91 0.24 -0.23
N LYS A 8 3.95 0.78 0.36
CA LYS A 8 4.81 1.77 -0.30
C LYS A 8 5.84 1.05 -1.16
N THR A 9 6.13 1.57 -2.35
CA THR A 9 7.06 0.95 -3.32
C THR A 9 8.50 0.74 -2.81
N ILE A 10 8.83 1.29 -1.64
CA ILE A 10 10.12 1.10 -0.98
C ILE A 10 10.13 -0.08 0.00
N GLU A 11 8.98 -0.64 0.32
CA GLU A 11 8.82 -1.76 1.25
C GLU A 11 8.99 -3.09 0.49
N ASP A 12 9.61 -4.07 1.15
CA ASP A 12 9.65 -5.42 0.62
C ASP A 12 8.27 -6.07 0.83
N ILE A 13 7.69 -6.61 -0.23
CA ILE A 13 6.37 -7.23 -0.17
C ILE A 13 6.32 -8.44 0.77
N THR A 14 7.45 -9.06 1.04
CA THR A 14 7.54 -10.21 1.97
C THR A 14 7.24 -9.84 3.42
N VAL A 15 7.23 -8.56 3.78
CA VAL A 15 6.84 -8.09 5.12
C VAL A 15 5.41 -8.52 5.50
N PHE A 16 4.56 -8.76 4.51
CA PHE A 16 3.18 -9.20 4.70
C PHE A 16 3.01 -10.72 4.84
N ASP A 17 4.06 -11.51 4.63
CA ASP A 17 4.01 -12.99 4.62
C ASP A 17 3.39 -13.57 5.91
N GLN A 18 3.67 -12.97 7.07
CA GLN A 18 3.13 -13.46 8.34
C GLN A 18 1.59 -13.38 8.36
N ILE A 19 1.02 -12.24 7.97
CA ILE A 19 -0.43 -12.06 7.92
C ILE A 19 -1.03 -12.95 6.84
N MET A 20 -0.39 -13.04 5.68
CA MET A 20 -0.86 -13.88 4.58
C MET A 20 -0.90 -15.36 4.94
N ASN A 21 0.10 -15.86 5.66
CA ASN A 21 0.11 -17.24 6.14
C ASN A 21 -0.99 -17.49 7.20
N LEU A 22 -1.20 -16.52 8.10
CA LEU A 22 -2.21 -16.65 9.17
C LEU A 22 -3.65 -16.69 8.62
N TYR A 23 -3.92 -15.91 7.58
CA TYR A 23 -5.26 -15.77 6.99
C TYR A 23 -5.46 -16.50 5.67
N ALA A 24 -4.50 -17.32 5.23
CA ALA A 24 -4.53 -18.03 3.94
C ALA A 24 -5.85 -18.77 3.68
N ASP A 25 -6.43 -19.37 4.74
CA ASP A 25 -7.69 -20.12 4.62
C ASP A 25 -8.94 -19.25 4.55
N GLN A 26 -8.87 -18.00 4.96
CA GLN A 26 -10.00 -17.08 5.05
C GLN A 26 -10.05 -16.08 3.89
N VAL A 27 -8.94 -15.94 3.16
CA VAL A 27 -8.81 -15.01 2.04
C VAL A 27 -9.35 -15.63 0.76
N GLU A 28 -10.29 -14.96 0.14
CA GLU A 28 -10.88 -15.33 -1.15
C GLU A 28 -10.25 -14.57 -2.31
N GLU A 29 -9.92 -13.30 -2.07
CA GLU A 29 -9.34 -12.41 -3.07
C GLU A 29 -8.26 -11.54 -2.43
N ILE A 30 -7.15 -11.34 -3.15
CA ILE A 30 -6.05 -10.46 -2.76
C ILE A 30 -5.92 -9.37 -3.81
N GLN A 31 -5.94 -8.12 -3.35
CA GLN A 31 -5.62 -6.97 -4.19
C GLN A 31 -4.41 -6.24 -3.61
N ILE A 32 -3.38 -6.03 -4.44
CA ILE A 32 -2.18 -5.29 -4.04
C ILE A 32 -2.27 -3.89 -4.61
N ILE A 33 -2.13 -2.90 -3.74
CA ILE A 33 -2.15 -1.48 -4.06
C ILE A 33 -0.77 -0.92 -3.71
N SER A 34 -0.03 -0.53 -4.73
CA SER A 34 1.31 0.02 -4.57
C SER A 34 1.30 1.51 -4.77
N GLU A 35 1.95 2.23 -3.88
CA GLU A 35 2.01 3.67 -3.95
C GLU A 35 3.40 4.22 -3.63
N ASN A 36 3.74 5.37 -4.21
CA ASN A 36 4.98 6.06 -3.90
C ASN A 36 5.01 6.53 -2.44
N ARG A 37 6.20 6.53 -1.83
CA ARG A 37 6.41 6.86 -0.41
C ARG A 37 5.71 8.14 0.06
N ARG A 38 5.60 9.16 -0.78
CA ARG A 38 5.06 10.49 -0.42
C ARG A 38 3.67 10.77 -1.01
N SER A 39 3.05 9.80 -1.61
CA SER A 39 1.70 9.88 -2.14
C SER A 39 0.76 9.06 -1.27
N TYR A 40 -0.50 9.47 -1.19
CA TYR A 40 -1.60 8.79 -0.49
C TYR A 40 -2.87 8.76 -1.33
N ARG A 41 -2.75 9.04 -2.63
CA ARG A 41 -3.90 9.09 -3.57
C ARG A 41 -4.56 7.74 -3.73
N GLU A 42 -3.74 6.68 -3.84
CA GLU A 42 -4.24 5.31 -3.96
C GLU A 42 -4.89 4.85 -2.65
N LEU A 43 -4.36 5.28 -1.50
CA LEU A 43 -5.01 5.04 -0.21
C LEU A 43 -6.38 5.73 -0.15
N GLU A 44 -6.43 7.02 -0.47
CA GLU A 44 -7.68 7.78 -0.48
C GLU A 44 -8.69 7.19 -1.48
N TYR A 45 -8.22 6.78 -2.65
CA TYR A 45 -9.06 6.10 -3.63
C TYR A 45 -9.59 4.78 -3.08
N LEU A 46 -8.74 3.95 -2.47
CA LEU A 46 -9.16 2.71 -1.82
C LEU A 46 -10.24 2.97 -0.77
N LEU A 47 -10.00 3.92 0.16
CA LEU A 47 -10.93 4.20 1.26
C LEU A 47 -12.30 4.68 0.75
N ASN A 48 -12.33 5.38 -0.36
CA ASN A 48 -13.59 5.85 -0.98
C ASN A 48 -14.36 4.78 -1.78
N HIS A 49 -13.71 3.67 -2.16
CA HIS A 49 -14.30 2.66 -3.05
C HIS A 49 -14.28 1.24 -2.47
N ILE A 50 -13.73 1.05 -1.27
CA ILE A 50 -13.66 -0.27 -0.63
C ILE A 50 -15.07 -0.78 -0.32
N ASP A 51 -15.33 -2.04 -0.69
CA ASP A 51 -16.53 -2.73 -0.21
C ASP A 51 -16.33 -3.11 1.26
N ILE A 52 -17.07 -2.44 2.14
CA ILE A 52 -16.96 -2.57 3.61
C ILE A 52 -17.30 -3.99 4.06
N LYS A 53 -18.11 -4.74 3.29
CA LYS A 53 -18.51 -6.08 3.67
C LYS A 53 -17.36 -7.08 3.53
N MET A 54 -16.87 -7.57 4.65
CA MET A 54 -15.82 -8.60 4.73
C MET A 54 -14.47 -8.19 4.10
N ALA A 55 -14.14 -6.91 4.16
CA ALA A 55 -12.84 -6.40 3.73
C ALA A 55 -11.87 -6.25 4.91
N ALA A 56 -10.59 -6.49 4.65
CA ALA A 56 -9.50 -6.12 5.53
C ALA A 56 -8.39 -5.42 4.75
N VAL A 57 -7.79 -4.42 5.35
CA VAL A 57 -6.64 -3.70 4.78
C VAL A 57 -5.39 -4.07 5.57
N VAL A 58 -4.30 -4.34 4.88
CA VAL A 58 -3.00 -4.68 5.48
C VAL A 58 -1.99 -3.61 5.11
N ILE A 59 -1.26 -3.13 6.11
CA ILE A 59 -0.18 -2.16 5.98
C ILE A 59 1.06 -2.62 6.74
N ALA A 60 2.24 -2.15 6.35
CA ALA A 60 3.48 -2.49 7.02
C ALA A 60 3.60 -1.80 8.39
N ASP A 61 3.35 -0.50 8.44
CA ASP A 61 3.45 0.34 9.64
C ASP A 61 2.46 1.52 9.55
N LEU A 62 2.23 2.20 10.66
CA LEU A 62 1.41 3.42 10.72
C LEU A 62 1.89 4.53 9.78
N SER A 63 3.20 4.59 9.52
CA SER A 63 3.78 5.52 8.52
C SER A 63 3.27 5.29 7.09
N SER A 64 2.67 4.14 6.82
CA SER A 64 2.02 3.88 5.54
C SER A 64 0.70 4.65 5.39
N LEU A 65 0.10 5.14 6.48
CA LEU A 65 -1.15 5.87 6.48
C LEU A 65 -1.00 7.38 6.29
N GLY A 66 0.15 8.00 6.56
CA GLY A 66 0.27 9.44 6.47
C GLY A 66 1.70 9.96 6.57
N LEU A 67 1.91 11.22 6.16
CA LEU A 67 3.19 11.94 6.32
C LEU A 67 3.29 12.66 7.65
N SER A 68 2.18 12.95 8.27
CA SER A 68 2.08 13.62 9.57
C SER A 68 1.29 12.75 10.55
N THR A 69 1.42 13.08 11.83
CA THR A 69 0.60 12.44 12.86
C THR A 69 -0.89 12.69 12.62
N ASP A 70 -1.25 13.88 12.17
CA ASP A 70 -2.64 14.24 11.89
C ASP A 70 -3.24 13.39 10.74
N ASP A 71 -2.47 13.17 9.66
CA ASP A 71 -2.92 12.29 8.56
C ASP A 71 -3.17 10.87 9.07
N ILE A 72 -2.26 10.34 9.89
CA ILE A 72 -2.36 8.99 10.46
C ILE A 72 -3.58 8.89 11.36
N VAL A 73 -3.79 9.87 12.22
CA VAL A 73 -4.95 9.97 13.12
C VAL A 73 -6.25 9.98 12.32
N ASN A 74 -6.31 10.79 11.26
CA ASN A 74 -7.50 10.87 10.41
C ASN A 74 -7.80 9.54 9.73
N HIS A 75 -6.80 8.87 9.16
CA HIS A 75 -7.00 7.57 8.52
C HIS A 75 -7.33 6.46 9.53
N LEU A 76 -6.69 6.44 10.72
CA LEU A 76 -7.07 5.49 11.78
C LEU A 76 -8.52 5.69 12.22
N ASN A 77 -8.95 6.93 12.43
CA ASN A 77 -10.35 7.24 12.74
C ASN A 77 -11.28 6.71 11.65
N TRP A 78 -10.92 6.91 10.38
CA TRP A 78 -11.71 6.42 9.27
C TRP A 78 -11.93 4.89 9.35
N PHE A 79 -10.87 4.08 9.61
CA PHE A 79 -10.99 2.63 9.78
C PHE A 79 -11.87 2.25 10.97
N ILE A 80 -11.74 2.98 12.09
CA ILE A 80 -12.53 2.78 13.30
C ILE A 80 -14.01 3.07 13.05
N ASP A 81 -14.31 4.14 12.35
CA ASP A 81 -15.68 4.60 12.10
C ASP A 81 -16.41 3.72 11.08
N HIS A 82 -15.68 3.14 10.13
CA HIS A 82 -16.26 2.28 9.09
C HIS A 82 -16.23 0.79 9.42
N ASP A 83 -15.75 0.42 10.62
CA ASP A 83 -15.67 -0.98 11.07
C ASP A 83 -14.90 -1.90 10.11
N ILE A 84 -13.86 -1.39 9.45
CA ILE A 84 -12.99 -2.16 8.56
C ILE A 84 -11.78 -2.66 9.34
N HIS A 85 -11.43 -3.94 9.17
CA HIS A 85 -10.21 -4.48 9.75
C HIS A 85 -8.98 -3.78 9.15
N LEU A 86 -8.10 -3.30 10.03
CA LEU A 86 -6.78 -2.82 9.66
C LEU A 86 -5.73 -3.68 10.35
N PHE A 87 -4.97 -4.45 9.58
CA PHE A 87 -3.86 -5.27 10.04
C PHE A 87 -2.56 -4.53 9.80
N ILE A 88 -1.75 -4.39 10.83
CA ILE A 88 -0.50 -3.63 10.79
C ILE A 88 0.63 -4.58 11.13
N CYS A 89 1.51 -4.91 10.19
CA CYS A 89 2.57 -5.90 10.37
C CYS A 89 3.45 -5.62 11.60
N LYS A 90 3.74 -4.35 11.85
CA LYS A 90 4.53 -3.92 13.02
C LYS A 90 3.81 -4.10 14.37
N TYR A 91 2.48 -4.25 14.35
CA TYR A 91 1.66 -4.41 15.55
C TYR A 91 0.87 -5.72 15.50
N PRO A 92 1.49 -6.86 15.90
CA PRO A 92 0.88 -8.19 15.84
C PRO A 92 -0.49 -8.29 16.50
N THR A 93 -0.72 -7.51 17.55
CA THR A 93 -2.02 -7.44 18.25
C THR A 93 -3.18 -7.02 17.36
N THR A 94 -2.91 -6.42 16.19
CA THR A 94 -3.96 -6.05 15.22
C THR A 94 -4.48 -7.22 14.40
N TYR A 95 -3.76 -8.34 14.33
CA TYR A 95 -4.10 -9.47 13.47
C TYR A 95 -3.88 -10.87 14.08
N GLU A 96 -3.12 -10.99 15.18
CA GLU A 96 -2.92 -12.28 15.84
C GLU A 96 -4.21 -12.77 16.51
N TYR A 97 -4.29 -14.07 16.73
CA TYR A 97 -5.39 -14.74 17.44
C TYR A 97 -6.75 -14.68 16.72
N GLY A 98 -6.77 -14.55 15.41
CA GLY A 98 -8.03 -14.53 14.65
C GLY A 98 -8.95 -13.40 15.12
N ILE A 99 -8.41 -12.22 15.30
CA ILE A 99 -9.04 -11.10 15.97
C ILE A 99 -10.40 -10.74 15.35
N ALA A 100 -11.46 -10.75 16.16
CA ALA A 100 -12.76 -10.29 15.72
C ALA A 100 -12.75 -8.76 15.50
N GLN A 101 -13.63 -8.30 14.59
CA GLN A 101 -13.68 -6.88 14.22
C GLN A 101 -13.80 -5.92 15.44
N PRO A 102 -14.64 -6.19 16.47
CA PRO A 102 -14.69 -5.33 17.65
C PRO A 102 -13.36 -5.25 18.41
N MET A 103 -12.59 -6.34 18.46
CA MET A 103 -11.27 -6.35 19.09
C MET A 103 -10.25 -5.58 18.28
N ASN A 104 -10.27 -5.71 16.95
CA ASN A 104 -9.42 -4.90 16.07
C ASN A 104 -9.68 -3.40 16.29
N LYS A 105 -10.95 -3.01 16.36
CA LYS A 105 -11.36 -1.62 16.66
C LYS A 105 -10.83 -1.12 18.01
N ILE A 106 -10.85 -1.94 19.05
CA ILE A 106 -10.30 -1.59 20.38
C ILE A 106 -8.79 -1.37 20.29
N VAL A 107 -8.07 -2.27 19.59
CA VAL A 107 -6.62 -2.13 19.41
C VAL A 107 -6.29 -0.86 18.63
N LEU A 108 -7.00 -0.57 17.54
CA LEU A 108 -6.82 0.65 16.76
C LEU A 108 -7.11 1.90 17.58
N THR A 109 -8.16 1.89 18.40
CA THR A 109 -8.50 3.00 19.30
C THR A 109 -7.40 3.23 20.35
N THR A 110 -6.80 2.15 20.87
CA THR A 110 -5.69 2.24 21.83
C THR A 110 -4.44 2.82 21.15
N LEU A 111 -4.13 2.39 19.94
CA LEU A 111 -3.04 2.95 19.15
C LEU A 111 -3.26 4.44 18.84
N LEU A 112 -4.48 4.82 18.48
CA LEU A 112 -4.88 6.20 18.24
C LEU A 112 -4.70 7.08 19.48
N GLN A 113 -5.17 6.62 20.65
CA GLN A 113 -5.00 7.34 21.92
C GLN A 113 -3.54 7.48 22.31
N SER A 114 -2.74 6.42 22.10
CA SER A 114 -1.30 6.49 22.30
C SER A 114 -0.65 7.53 21.38
N ALA A 115 -1.11 7.59 20.13
CA ALA A 115 -0.69 8.58 19.15
C ALA A 115 -0.93 10.01 19.61
N LEU A 116 -2.12 10.28 20.08
CA LEU A 116 -2.54 11.61 20.54
C LEU A 116 -1.85 12.03 21.83
N ASN A 117 -1.58 11.07 22.74
CA ASN A 117 -1.04 11.38 24.07
C ASN A 117 0.49 11.59 24.10
N THR A 118 1.21 11.05 23.14
CA THR A 118 2.68 11.05 23.22
C THR A 118 3.34 12.34 22.75
N ASN A 119 2.65 13.27 22.07
CA ASN A 119 3.23 14.49 21.47
C ASN A 119 4.61 14.25 20.79
N LYS A 120 4.97 12.99 20.60
CA LYS A 120 6.19 12.54 19.93
C LYS A 120 5.74 11.95 18.61
N ASP A 121 6.44 12.31 17.55
CA ASP A 121 6.28 11.69 16.24
C ASP A 121 6.31 10.16 16.40
N ILE A 122 5.12 9.52 16.44
CA ILE A 122 4.96 8.05 16.48
C ILE A 122 5.60 7.46 15.25
N VAL A 123 5.71 8.27 14.23
CA VAL A 123 6.36 7.93 12.99
C VAL A 123 7.78 8.46 13.04
N GLU A 124 8.74 7.59 13.32
CA GLU A 124 10.08 7.79 12.81
C GLU A 124 10.01 7.75 11.28
N ILE A 125 9.67 8.89 10.68
CA ILE A 125 9.91 9.08 9.25
C ILE A 125 11.42 8.89 9.10
N PRO A 126 11.90 7.81 8.43
CA PRO A 126 13.33 7.56 8.35
C PRO A 126 13.97 8.80 7.75
N ARG A 127 14.61 9.62 8.61
CA ARG A 127 15.35 10.79 8.16
C ARG A 127 16.41 10.25 7.21
N LYS A 128 16.37 10.71 5.97
CA LYS A 128 17.38 10.39 4.98
C LYS A 128 18.74 10.61 5.66
N LYS A 129 19.49 9.53 5.93
CA LYS A 129 20.92 9.68 6.26
C LYS A 129 21.50 10.58 5.18
N ARG A 130 22.10 11.72 5.57
CA ARG A 130 22.83 12.62 4.67
C ARG A 130 24.08 11.87 4.17
N GLY A 131 23.88 10.96 3.24
CA GLY A 131 24.93 10.19 2.63
C GLY A 131 24.59 10.04 1.15
N ASN A 132 25.40 10.61 0.30
CA ASN A 132 25.37 10.53 -1.15
C ASN A 132 23.98 10.79 -1.76
N ALA A 133 23.63 12.07 -1.89
CA ALA A 133 22.49 12.51 -2.67
C ALA A 133 22.77 12.25 -4.17
N GLY A 134 22.66 11.00 -4.59
CA GLY A 134 22.51 10.69 -6.00
C GLY A 134 21.28 11.41 -6.56
N ARG A 135 21.25 11.62 -7.87
CA ARG A 135 20.11 12.20 -8.59
C ARG A 135 18.82 11.57 -8.10
N LYS A 136 17.84 12.37 -7.67
CA LYS A 136 16.54 11.87 -7.24
C LYS A 136 15.96 10.97 -8.34
N LYS A 137 15.55 9.74 -7.98
CA LYS A 137 14.77 8.91 -8.89
C LYS A 137 13.52 9.68 -9.31
N VAL A 138 13.23 9.69 -10.59
CA VAL A 138 12.00 10.26 -11.13
C VAL A 138 10.86 9.34 -10.65
N ALA A 139 9.82 9.92 -10.06
CA ALA A 139 8.63 9.17 -9.69
C ALA A 139 7.82 8.81 -10.96
N PHE A 140 7.02 7.76 -10.89
CA PHE A 140 6.05 7.46 -11.94
C PHE A 140 5.07 8.63 -12.08
N PRO A 141 4.77 9.07 -13.32
CA PRO A 141 3.72 10.05 -13.56
C PRO A 141 2.36 9.56 -13.04
N ASP A 142 1.50 10.46 -12.61
CA ASP A 142 0.18 10.13 -12.05
C ASP A 142 -0.72 9.32 -13.00
N ASN A 143 -0.55 9.51 -14.30
CA ASN A 143 -1.30 8.81 -15.35
C ASN A 143 -0.59 7.57 -15.90
N TRP A 144 0.46 7.07 -15.22
CA TRP A 144 1.29 5.97 -15.71
C TRP A 144 0.49 4.68 -15.90
N ASP A 145 -0.32 4.30 -14.91
CA ASP A 145 -1.04 3.03 -14.91
C ASP A 145 -2.07 2.99 -16.05
N GLU A 146 -2.82 4.08 -16.23
CA GLU A 146 -3.78 4.20 -17.33
C GLU A 146 -3.10 4.12 -18.72
N LEU A 147 -2.00 4.84 -18.88
CA LEU A 147 -1.23 4.83 -20.14
C LEU A 147 -0.56 3.48 -20.39
N TYR A 148 -0.09 2.81 -19.33
CA TYR A 148 0.49 1.47 -19.43
C TYR A 148 -0.54 0.45 -19.91
N GLU A 149 -1.76 0.47 -19.37
CA GLU A 149 -2.83 -0.42 -19.82
C GLU A 149 -3.23 -0.17 -21.26
N LYS A 150 -3.33 1.08 -21.69
CA LYS A 150 -3.59 1.44 -23.10
C LYS A 150 -2.47 0.97 -24.01
N TRP A 151 -1.21 1.14 -23.59
CA TRP A 151 -0.05 0.68 -24.34
C TRP A 151 -0.03 -0.84 -24.45
N LYS A 152 -0.32 -1.55 -23.37
CA LYS A 152 -0.39 -3.02 -23.34
C LYS A 152 -1.48 -3.57 -24.24
N LYS A 153 -2.59 -2.86 -24.39
CA LYS A 153 -3.69 -3.17 -25.32
C LYS A 153 -3.44 -2.70 -26.77
N TYR A 154 -2.26 -2.15 -27.05
CA TYR A 154 -1.92 -1.56 -28.35
C TYR A 154 -2.81 -0.39 -28.80
N GLU A 155 -3.49 0.28 -27.84
CA GLU A 155 -4.30 1.46 -28.11
C GLU A 155 -3.45 2.72 -28.33
N ILE A 156 -2.24 2.74 -27.75
CA ILE A 156 -1.25 3.81 -27.93
C ILE A 156 0.13 3.22 -28.22
N THR A 157 0.94 3.95 -28.94
CA THR A 157 2.33 3.62 -29.23
C THR A 157 3.27 4.03 -28.09
N SER A 158 4.48 3.46 -28.02
CA SER A 158 5.49 3.91 -27.06
C SER A 158 5.87 5.38 -27.22
N ALA A 159 5.80 5.91 -28.45
CA ALA A 159 6.08 7.32 -28.73
C ALA A 159 5.00 8.23 -28.09
N GLU A 160 3.73 7.89 -28.26
CA GLU A 160 2.60 8.61 -27.66
C GLU A 160 2.60 8.50 -26.12
N PHE A 161 3.01 7.33 -25.58
CA PHE A 161 3.15 7.17 -24.13
C PHE A 161 4.25 8.11 -23.59
N ILE A 162 5.42 8.17 -24.23
CA ILE A 162 6.52 9.07 -23.87
C ILE A 162 6.06 10.54 -23.94
N GLU A 163 5.37 10.92 -25.00
CA GLU A 163 4.85 12.28 -25.19
C GLU A 163 3.87 12.67 -24.06
N LYS A 164 2.91 11.80 -23.75
CA LYS A 164 1.89 12.03 -22.69
C LYS A 164 2.48 12.09 -21.28
N THR A 165 3.60 11.39 -21.03
CA THR A 165 4.29 11.43 -19.73
C THR A 165 5.33 12.55 -19.65
N GLY A 166 5.73 13.16 -20.76
CA GLY A 166 6.80 14.15 -20.83
C GLY A 166 8.19 13.62 -20.44
N LEU A 167 8.37 12.30 -20.38
CA LEU A 167 9.61 11.67 -19.99
C LEU A 167 10.62 11.63 -21.13
N LYS A 168 11.91 11.65 -20.78
CA LYS A 168 12.97 11.33 -21.76
C LYS A 168 12.91 9.84 -22.09
N LYS A 169 13.15 9.49 -23.36
CA LYS A 169 13.10 8.11 -23.89
C LYS A 169 13.84 7.10 -22.98
N ALA A 170 15.07 7.40 -22.58
CA ALA A 170 15.84 6.50 -21.71
C ALA A 170 15.21 6.33 -20.33
N THR A 171 14.67 7.42 -19.73
CA THR A 171 13.98 7.39 -18.45
C THR A 171 12.72 6.54 -18.54
N PHE A 172 11.95 6.71 -19.62
CA PHE A 172 10.74 5.94 -19.88
C PHE A 172 11.01 4.43 -19.90
N TYR A 173 11.99 3.97 -20.70
CA TYR A 173 12.27 2.53 -20.78
C TYR A 173 12.81 1.93 -19.47
N ASN A 174 13.59 2.70 -18.71
CA ASN A 174 14.04 2.27 -17.40
C ASN A 174 12.84 2.12 -16.41
N MET A 175 11.93 3.09 -16.42
CA MET A 175 10.72 3.04 -15.59
C MET A 175 9.79 1.92 -16.04
N LEU A 176 9.64 1.69 -17.34
CA LEU A 176 8.84 0.60 -17.89
C LEU A 176 9.39 -0.77 -17.46
N ALA A 177 10.71 -0.94 -17.47
CA ALA A 177 11.34 -2.17 -16.98
C ALA A 177 11.12 -2.37 -15.48
N GLU A 178 11.31 -1.32 -14.67
CA GLU A 178 11.06 -1.33 -13.22
C GLU A 178 9.60 -1.67 -12.91
N TYR A 179 8.66 -1.06 -13.62
CA TYR A 179 7.22 -1.31 -13.48
C TYR A 179 6.83 -2.76 -13.83
N ASN A 180 7.37 -3.30 -14.93
CA ASN A 180 7.15 -4.70 -15.32
C ASN A 180 7.70 -5.71 -14.29
N ILE A 181 8.83 -5.41 -13.65
CA ILE A 181 9.38 -6.24 -12.58
C ILE A 181 8.43 -6.22 -11.38
N MET A 182 7.99 -5.04 -10.96
CA MET A 182 7.04 -4.85 -9.86
C MET A 182 5.74 -5.65 -10.09
N LEU A 183 5.14 -5.55 -11.28
CA LEU A 183 3.92 -6.30 -11.62
C LEU A 183 4.14 -7.82 -11.55
N LYS A 184 5.29 -8.32 -12.05
CA LYS A 184 5.61 -9.75 -11.96
C LYS A 184 5.80 -10.23 -10.53
N GLU A 185 6.39 -9.42 -9.66
CA GLU A 185 6.56 -9.75 -8.25
C GLU A 185 5.21 -9.80 -7.53
N GLN A 186 4.33 -8.83 -7.80
CA GLN A 186 2.96 -8.82 -7.28
C GLN A 186 2.16 -10.05 -7.76
N ASP A 187 2.22 -10.36 -9.05
CA ASP A 187 1.56 -11.56 -9.61
C ASP A 187 2.06 -12.85 -8.95
N ARG A 188 3.38 -12.96 -8.72
CA ARG A 188 3.96 -14.12 -8.02
C ARG A 188 3.48 -14.18 -6.57
N TYR A 189 3.42 -13.04 -5.90
CA TYR A 189 2.96 -12.93 -4.54
C TYR A 189 1.49 -13.33 -4.41
N ILE A 190 0.62 -12.79 -5.26
CA ILE A 190 -0.80 -13.16 -5.32
C ILE A 190 -0.95 -14.68 -5.56
N LYS A 191 -0.23 -15.23 -6.54
CA LYS A 191 -0.28 -16.67 -6.85
C LYS A 191 0.19 -17.56 -5.69
N LYS A 192 1.17 -17.10 -4.89
CA LYS A 192 1.65 -17.82 -3.70
C LYS A 192 0.54 -18.04 -2.67
N TYR A 193 -0.36 -17.07 -2.52
CA TYR A 193 -1.40 -17.08 -1.49
C TYR A 193 -2.82 -17.28 -2.03
N SER A 194 -3.05 -17.20 -3.33
CA SER A 194 -4.34 -17.54 -3.91
C SER A 194 -4.53 -19.06 -3.86
N LYS A 195 -5.67 -19.49 -3.34
CA LYS A 195 -6.05 -20.92 -3.43
C LYS A 195 -6.12 -21.29 -4.92
N ALA A 196 -5.42 -22.35 -5.30
CA ALA A 196 -5.66 -22.99 -6.60
C ALA A 196 -7.14 -23.41 -6.62
N LYS A 197 -7.92 -22.71 -7.46
CA LYS A 197 -9.31 -23.09 -7.73
C LYS A 197 -9.34 -24.34 -8.59
#